data_d9cfe6072672d8eb336b3570114cb6c6
#
_entry.id   d9cfe6072672d8eb336b3570114cb6c6
#
_cell.length_a   1.000
_cell.length_b   1.000
_cell.length_c   1.000
_cell.angle_alpha   90.00
_cell.angle_beta   90.00
_cell.angle_gamma   90.00
#
_symmetry.space_group_name_H-M   'P 1'
#
loop_
_entity.id
_entity.type
_entity.pdbx_description
1 polymer ?
#
loop_
_entity_poly.entity_id
_entity_poly.type
_entity_poly.pdbx_seq_one_letter_code
_entity_poly.pdbx_strand_id
1 'polypeptide(L)'
;LENKMSVRIGINPLTWTNDDMPALGAETSLDTCLSEGKQAGYAGFELGQKFPRTPEALGPILDGYGLSLVSGWYSSELLTRTAEEEIEAIQGHLHLLKTLGAKVMVFCEVTDCVHGQIETPVTQRPVMSDAQWALFLERLEPVAQYCLDQGVRIAYHHHMGTVIETEEEIDRLMAGTSDAVGLLLDTGHLTFAGGNPLAIQQRHADRICHVHCKDIRPDIMQDVKNRDLSFLSSMLNGVFTVPGDGFIDYQTLFKALKASNYEGWLVVEAEQDPTVAHPLTYATLGRTNLQRFCDSAGLEIRA
;
A
#
# COMPACT_ATOMS: atom_id res chain seq x y z
N LEU A 1 -27.61 12.85 13.97
CA LEU A 1 -26.79 12.91 12.74
C LEU A 1 -26.18 11.53 12.56
N GLU A 2 -26.72 10.73 11.66
CA GLU A 2 -26.09 9.49 11.23
C GLU A 2 -24.67 9.83 10.76
N ASN A 3 -23.69 9.21 11.40
CA ASN A 3 -22.29 9.34 10.99
C ASN A 3 -22.19 8.63 9.63
N LYS A 4 -22.34 9.40 8.55
CA LYS A 4 -22.22 8.84 7.20
C LYS A 4 -20.79 8.40 7.00
N MET A 5 -20.61 7.11 6.84
CA MET A 5 -19.32 6.52 6.55
C MET A 5 -18.79 7.07 5.24
N SER A 6 -17.54 7.50 5.28
CA SER A 6 -16.89 8.16 4.16
C SER A 6 -15.47 7.66 4.01
N VAL A 7 -15.03 7.64 2.76
CA VAL A 7 -13.63 7.34 2.40
C VAL A 7 -12.92 8.61 1.96
N ARG A 8 -11.60 8.58 1.97
CA ARG A 8 -10.74 9.61 1.36
C ARG A 8 -9.92 8.98 0.24
N ILE A 9 -9.59 9.75 -0.77
CA ILE A 9 -8.79 9.27 -1.90
C ILE A 9 -7.40 9.89 -1.83
N GLY A 10 -6.41 9.01 -1.71
CA GLY A 10 -4.99 9.36 -1.69
C GLY A 10 -4.23 8.74 -2.84
N ILE A 11 -2.96 9.10 -2.95
CA ILE A 11 -2.05 8.55 -3.95
C ILE A 11 -0.68 8.28 -3.34
N ASN A 12 -0.02 7.24 -3.85
CA ASN A 12 1.38 6.96 -3.56
C ASN A 12 2.28 7.62 -4.62
N PRO A 13 3.39 8.26 -4.24
CA PRO A 13 4.28 8.95 -5.17
C PRO A 13 5.04 8.03 -6.14
N LEU A 14 4.88 6.71 -6.06
CA LEU A 14 5.41 5.76 -7.03
C LEU A 14 4.91 6.00 -8.47
N THR A 15 3.88 6.81 -8.64
CA THR A 15 3.46 7.31 -9.95
C THR A 15 4.53 8.20 -10.60
N TRP A 16 5.29 8.94 -9.81
CA TRP A 16 6.32 9.90 -10.28
C TRP A 16 7.74 9.42 -10.08
N THR A 17 7.97 8.68 -9.01
CA THR A 17 9.31 8.22 -8.57
C THR A 17 9.23 6.76 -8.15
N ASN A 18 10.37 6.12 -7.87
CA ASN A 18 10.35 4.76 -7.35
C ASN A 18 11.42 4.59 -6.27
N ASP A 19 11.00 4.09 -5.10
CA ASP A 19 11.88 3.92 -3.94
C ASP A 19 12.85 2.75 -4.13
N ASP A 20 12.45 1.70 -4.87
CA ASP A 20 13.28 0.53 -5.18
C ASP A 20 14.16 0.73 -6.42
N MET A 21 13.82 1.70 -7.27
CA MET A 21 14.59 2.12 -8.43
C MET A 21 14.72 3.64 -8.45
N PRO A 22 15.57 4.24 -7.63
CA PRO A 22 15.66 5.71 -7.49
C PRO A 22 16.02 6.46 -8.78
N ALA A 23 16.57 5.77 -9.79
CA ALA A 23 16.81 6.34 -11.10
C ALA A 23 15.51 6.70 -11.85
N LEU A 24 14.40 6.00 -11.57
CA LEU A 24 13.10 6.34 -12.14
C LEU A 24 12.56 7.61 -11.50
N GLY A 25 12.29 8.63 -12.30
CA GLY A 25 11.80 9.91 -11.83
C GLY A 25 12.83 10.69 -10.99
N ALA A 26 14.13 10.40 -11.14
CA ALA A 26 15.20 11.06 -10.37
C ALA A 26 15.15 12.57 -10.45
N GLU A 27 14.81 13.12 -11.61
CA GLU A 27 14.69 14.56 -11.87
C GLU A 27 13.36 15.17 -11.41
N THR A 28 12.39 14.35 -11.02
CA THR A 28 11.07 14.82 -10.56
C THR A 28 11.17 15.34 -9.13
N SER A 29 10.81 16.60 -8.93
CA SER A 29 10.84 17.22 -7.60
C SER A 29 9.65 16.78 -6.74
N LEU A 30 9.77 16.93 -5.42
CA LEU A 30 8.65 16.74 -4.50
C LEU A 30 7.51 17.74 -4.83
N ASP A 31 7.85 18.99 -5.19
CA ASP A 31 6.87 19.99 -5.60
C ASP A 31 6.03 19.50 -6.80
N THR A 32 6.66 18.92 -7.79
CA THR A 32 5.95 18.35 -8.95
C THR A 32 4.99 17.23 -8.52
N CYS A 33 5.44 16.30 -7.69
CA CYS A 33 4.57 15.22 -7.19
C CYS A 33 3.34 15.79 -6.47
N LEU A 34 3.55 16.70 -5.52
CA LEU A 34 2.47 17.25 -4.69
C LEU A 34 1.53 18.14 -5.48
N SER A 35 2.05 19.03 -6.33
CA SER A 35 1.22 19.92 -7.15
C SER A 35 0.39 19.16 -8.17
N GLU A 36 0.95 18.17 -8.86
CA GLU A 36 0.22 17.34 -9.82
C GLU A 36 -0.80 16.43 -9.12
N GLY A 37 -0.46 15.84 -7.98
CA GLY A 37 -1.41 15.06 -7.19
C GLY A 37 -2.59 15.90 -6.70
N LYS A 38 -2.33 17.12 -6.25
CA LYS A 38 -3.38 18.07 -5.88
C LYS A 38 -4.24 18.46 -7.08
N GLN A 39 -3.61 18.73 -8.22
CA GLN A 39 -4.30 19.04 -9.47
C GLN A 39 -5.20 17.88 -9.92
N ALA A 40 -4.76 16.65 -9.77
CA ALA A 40 -5.53 15.46 -10.10
C ALA A 40 -6.73 15.21 -9.14
N GLY A 41 -6.77 15.89 -7.98
CA GLY A 41 -7.90 15.84 -7.04
C GLY A 41 -7.69 14.90 -5.85
N TYR A 42 -6.46 14.51 -5.54
CA TYR A 42 -6.15 13.71 -4.36
C TYR A 42 -6.17 14.56 -3.09
N ALA A 43 -6.63 13.97 -1.99
CA ALA A 43 -6.70 14.61 -0.68
C ALA A 43 -5.43 14.41 0.16
N GLY A 44 -4.58 13.46 -0.21
CA GLY A 44 -3.36 13.17 0.52
C GLY A 44 -2.40 12.26 -0.20
N PHE A 45 -1.20 12.15 0.36
CA PHE A 45 -0.11 11.34 -0.16
C PHE A 45 0.41 10.36 0.89
N GLU A 46 0.81 9.17 0.45
CA GLU A 46 1.74 8.35 1.22
C GLU A 46 3.16 8.89 1.07
N LEU A 47 4.04 8.54 2.00
CA LEU A 47 5.45 8.91 1.93
C LEU A 47 6.14 8.27 0.70
N GLY A 48 7.09 8.99 0.14
CA GLY A 48 8.01 8.50 -0.88
C GLY A 48 9.44 8.95 -0.60
N GLN A 49 10.38 8.53 -1.44
CA GLN A 49 11.81 8.77 -1.20
C GLN A 49 12.20 10.26 -1.09
N LYS A 50 11.44 11.16 -1.74
CA LYS A 50 11.75 12.61 -1.75
C LYS A 50 11.10 13.39 -0.62
N PHE A 51 10.30 12.73 0.20
CA PHE A 51 9.61 13.35 1.32
C PHE A 51 10.58 13.54 2.50
N PRO A 52 10.64 14.73 3.12
CA PRO A 52 11.30 14.90 4.41
C PRO A 52 10.74 13.94 5.46
N ARG A 53 11.57 13.51 6.40
CA ARG A 53 11.20 12.47 7.38
C ARG A 53 11.02 13.00 8.79
N THR A 54 10.86 14.30 8.95
CA THR A 54 10.49 14.91 10.23
C THR A 54 9.21 15.70 10.11
N PRO A 55 8.37 15.75 11.17
CA PRO A 55 7.12 16.51 11.14
C PRO A 55 7.34 18.01 10.86
N GLU A 56 8.41 18.56 11.42
CA GLU A 56 8.76 19.99 11.29
C GLU A 56 9.09 20.37 9.85
N ALA A 57 9.70 19.45 9.11
CA ALA A 57 10.06 19.69 7.71
C ALA A 57 8.89 19.36 6.76
N LEU A 58 8.20 18.25 6.98
CA LEU A 58 7.15 17.77 6.06
C LEU A 58 5.80 18.48 6.27
N GLY A 59 5.42 18.73 7.52
CA GLY A 59 4.12 19.30 7.86
C GLY A 59 3.79 20.58 7.10
N PRO A 60 4.65 21.62 7.18
CA PRO A 60 4.42 22.88 6.45
C PRO A 60 4.34 22.70 4.92
N ILE A 61 5.09 21.76 4.35
CA ILE A 61 5.05 21.47 2.91
C ILE A 61 3.67 20.94 2.53
N LEU A 62 3.17 19.92 3.24
CA LEU A 62 1.85 19.34 2.96
C LEU A 62 0.73 20.36 3.20
N ASP A 63 0.81 21.12 4.28
CA ASP A 63 -0.15 22.19 4.58
C ASP A 63 -0.22 23.23 3.48
N GLY A 64 0.93 23.59 2.89
CA GLY A 64 1.02 24.52 1.77
C GLY A 64 0.25 24.09 0.53
N TYR A 65 0.08 22.78 0.32
CA TYR A 65 -0.74 22.21 -0.76
C TYR A 65 -2.16 21.84 -0.32
N GLY A 66 -2.47 21.94 0.97
CA GLY A 66 -3.73 21.43 1.53
C GLY A 66 -3.86 19.93 1.37
N LEU A 67 -2.78 19.19 1.59
CA LEU A 67 -2.70 17.74 1.49
C LEU A 67 -2.48 17.09 2.86
N SER A 68 -3.11 15.95 3.09
CA SER A 68 -2.87 15.14 4.28
C SER A 68 -1.73 14.14 4.07
N LEU A 69 -1.01 13.82 5.15
CA LEU A 69 -0.21 12.61 5.18
C LEU A 69 -1.13 11.40 5.38
N VAL A 70 -1.16 10.51 4.40
CA VAL A 70 -2.01 9.31 4.44
C VAL A 70 -1.39 8.24 5.32
N SER A 71 -0.16 7.89 5.05
CA SER A 71 0.64 6.86 5.70
C SER A 71 2.06 6.84 5.12
N GLY A 72 2.81 5.80 5.44
CA GLY A 72 4.11 5.56 4.85
C GLY A 72 4.56 4.14 5.11
N TRP A 73 5.33 3.60 4.16
CA TRP A 73 5.93 2.28 4.24
C TRP A 73 6.95 2.18 5.37
N TYR A 74 6.84 1.12 6.16
CA TYR A 74 7.83 0.70 7.14
C TYR A 74 8.30 -0.72 6.85
N SER A 75 9.60 -0.88 6.70
CA SER A 75 10.25 -2.19 6.50
C SER A 75 10.58 -2.81 7.84
N SER A 76 9.85 -3.84 8.25
CA SER A 76 10.16 -4.59 9.47
C SER A 76 11.10 -5.76 9.21
N GLU A 77 11.85 -6.16 10.23
CA GLU A 77 12.80 -7.27 10.21
C GLU A 77 12.60 -8.17 11.43
N LEU A 78 11.35 -8.52 11.72
CA LEU A 78 10.98 -9.30 12.91
C LEU A 78 11.44 -10.76 12.89
N LEU A 79 11.86 -11.27 11.74
CA LEU A 79 12.52 -12.59 11.68
C LEU A 79 13.95 -12.55 12.21
N THR A 80 14.56 -11.35 12.31
CA THR A 80 15.92 -11.15 12.81
C THR A 80 16.00 -10.26 14.05
N ARG A 81 15.03 -9.36 14.24
CA ARG A 81 14.94 -8.47 15.41
C ARG A 81 13.95 -9.02 16.42
N THR A 82 14.18 -8.74 17.71
CA THR A 82 13.15 -8.91 18.73
C THR A 82 12.06 -7.85 18.59
N ALA A 83 10.95 -8.04 19.29
CA ALA A 83 9.86 -7.04 19.31
C ALA A 83 10.37 -5.69 19.89
N GLU A 84 11.20 -5.73 20.93
CA GLU A 84 11.78 -4.54 21.57
C GLU A 84 12.70 -3.79 20.61
N GLU A 85 13.55 -4.50 19.88
CA GLU A 85 14.43 -3.90 18.85
C GLU A 85 13.63 -3.27 17.73
N GLU A 86 12.53 -3.89 17.29
CA GLU A 86 11.65 -3.33 16.26
C GLU A 86 10.88 -2.10 16.77
N ILE A 87 10.41 -2.11 18.02
CA ILE A 87 9.78 -0.95 18.65
C ILE A 87 10.76 0.23 18.74
N GLU A 88 12.03 -0.03 19.04
CA GLU A 88 13.04 1.02 19.02
C GLU A 88 13.27 1.56 17.60
N ALA A 89 13.41 0.68 16.63
CA ALA A 89 13.65 1.06 15.23
C ALA A 89 12.51 1.88 14.62
N ILE A 90 11.26 1.61 15.01
CA ILE A 90 10.05 2.24 14.43
C ILE A 90 9.78 3.67 14.95
N GLN A 91 10.45 4.12 16.03
CA GLN A 91 10.09 5.34 16.74
C GLN A 91 10.01 6.58 15.86
N GLY A 92 11.02 6.83 15.03
CA GLY A 92 11.05 8.00 14.16
C GLY A 92 9.91 8.02 13.14
N HIS A 93 9.63 6.87 12.54
CA HIS A 93 8.53 6.71 11.57
C HIS A 93 7.16 6.85 12.23
N LEU A 94 6.98 6.21 13.38
CA LEU A 94 5.74 6.31 14.16
C LEU A 94 5.47 7.76 14.61
N HIS A 95 6.51 8.45 15.08
CA HIS A 95 6.40 9.86 15.48
C HIS A 95 5.97 10.75 14.31
N LEU A 96 6.57 10.56 13.12
CA LEU A 96 6.20 11.29 11.92
C LEU A 96 4.72 11.07 11.55
N LEU A 97 4.28 9.82 11.47
CA LEU A 97 2.89 9.48 11.13
C LEU A 97 1.90 10.04 12.14
N LYS A 98 2.16 9.79 13.42
CA LYS A 98 1.29 10.26 14.52
C LYS A 98 1.15 11.78 14.54
N THR A 99 2.28 12.50 14.45
CA THR A 99 2.31 13.96 14.55
C THR A 99 1.58 14.63 13.37
N LEU A 100 1.69 14.06 12.18
CA LEU A 100 1.02 14.58 10.98
C LEU A 100 -0.38 13.99 10.75
N GLY A 101 -0.91 13.23 11.72
CA GLY A 101 -2.30 12.81 11.75
C GLY A 101 -2.64 11.54 10.97
N ALA A 102 -1.65 10.81 10.45
CA ALA A 102 -1.87 9.50 9.86
C ALA A 102 -2.35 8.50 10.91
N LYS A 103 -3.32 7.66 10.57
CA LYS A 103 -3.96 6.70 11.48
C LYS A 103 -3.51 5.27 11.29
N VAL A 104 -2.84 5.00 10.17
CA VAL A 104 -2.33 3.68 9.84
C VAL A 104 -0.87 3.78 9.40
N MET A 105 -0.14 2.70 9.58
CA MET A 105 1.23 2.51 9.13
C MET A 105 1.24 1.38 8.12
N VAL A 106 1.67 1.65 6.89
CA VAL A 106 1.94 0.60 5.90
C VAL A 106 3.15 -0.19 6.37
N PHE A 107 2.95 -1.45 6.73
CA PHE A 107 3.93 -2.28 7.43
C PHE A 107 4.16 -3.58 6.67
N CYS A 108 5.40 -3.89 6.33
CA CYS A 108 5.75 -5.12 5.62
C CYS A 108 6.99 -5.76 6.21
N GLU A 109 6.96 -7.07 6.45
CA GLU A 109 8.15 -7.86 6.80
C GLU A 109 9.03 -8.05 5.56
N VAL A 110 10.25 -7.55 5.61
CA VAL A 110 11.15 -7.53 4.45
C VAL A 110 12.38 -8.44 4.60
N THR A 111 12.45 -9.24 5.66
CA THR A 111 13.57 -10.19 5.81
C THR A 111 13.65 -11.07 4.57
N ASP A 112 14.84 -11.11 3.97
CA ASP A 112 15.16 -11.88 2.75
C ASP A 112 14.28 -11.58 1.53
N CYS A 113 13.56 -10.45 1.50
CA CYS A 113 12.71 -10.07 0.37
C CYS A 113 13.51 -9.88 -0.92
N VAL A 114 12.86 -10.12 -2.06
CA VAL A 114 13.48 -10.03 -3.39
C VAL A 114 12.86 -8.94 -4.28
N HIS A 115 11.84 -8.24 -3.81
CA HIS A 115 11.14 -7.25 -4.64
C HIS A 115 12.03 -6.06 -5.07
N GLY A 116 13.06 -5.71 -4.31
CA GLY A 116 14.06 -4.69 -4.67
C GLY A 116 15.21 -5.20 -5.53
N GLN A 117 15.20 -6.49 -5.93
CA GLN A 117 16.30 -7.14 -6.66
C GLN A 117 15.91 -7.37 -8.12
N ILE A 118 16.44 -6.56 -9.03
CA ILE A 118 16.05 -6.60 -10.45
C ILE A 118 16.38 -7.93 -11.14
N GLU A 119 17.41 -8.64 -10.69
CA GLU A 119 17.85 -9.90 -11.30
C GLU A 119 17.18 -11.14 -10.68
N THR A 120 16.42 -10.97 -9.60
CA THR A 120 15.84 -12.12 -8.87
C THR A 120 14.36 -12.28 -9.19
N PRO A 121 13.94 -13.38 -9.83
CA PRO A 121 12.54 -13.65 -10.11
C PRO A 121 11.67 -13.62 -8.85
N VAL A 122 10.43 -13.16 -8.99
CA VAL A 122 9.45 -13.16 -7.87
C VAL A 122 9.24 -14.57 -7.32
N THR A 123 9.33 -15.60 -8.17
CA THR A 123 9.19 -17.00 -7.78
C THR A 123 10.28 -17.49 -6.81
N GLN A 124 11.39 -16.75 -6.68
CA GLN A 124 12.46 -17.03 -5.71
C GLN A 124 12.29 -16.27 -4.38
N ARG A 125 11.09 -15.76 -4.12
CA ARG A 125 10.78 -15.11 -2.86
C ARG A 125 10.99 -16.00 -1.64
N PRO A 126 11.25 -15.43 -0.45
CA PRO A 126 11.31 -16.20 0.77
C PRO A 126 9.93 -16.76 1.15
N VAL A 127 9.92 -17.98 1.69
CA VAL A 127 8.73 -18.64 2.25
C VAL A 127 9.04 -19.04 3.69
N MET A 128 8.23 -18.58 4.63
CA MET A 128 8.44 -18.89 6.05
C MET A 128 8.15 -20.36 6.36
N SER A 129 9.07 -20.98 7.12
CA SER A 129 8.81 -22.24 7.78
C SER A 129 7.79 -22.07 8.92
N ASP A 130 7.23 -23.15 9.44
CA ASP A 130 6.32 -23.09 10.59
C ASP A 130 6.99 -22.45 11.83
N ALA A 131 8.27 -22.74 12.05
CA ALA A 131 9.03 -22.11 13.13
C ALA A 131 9.20 -20.59 12.93
N GLN A 132 9.45 -20.15 11.70
CA GLN A 132 9.53 -18.72 11.37
C GLN A 132 8.16 -18.04 11.51
N TRP A 133 7.07 -18.69 11.11
CA TRP A 133 5.72 -18.19 11.34
C TRP A 133 5.43 -17.99 12.83
N ALA A 134 5.74 -18.98 13.66
CA ALA A 134 5.53 -18.86 15.10
C ALA A 134 6.33 -17.71 15.71
N LEU A 135 7.59 -17.57 15.33
CA LEU A 135 8.46 -16.49 15.77
C LEU A 135 7.95 -15.12 15.32
N PHE A 136 7.58 -15.01 14.05
CA PHE A 136 7.08 -13.75 13.45
C PHE A 136 5.78 -13.28 14.14
N LEU A 137 4.81 -14.18 14.31
CA LEU A 137 3.53 -13.85 14.95
C LEU A 137 3.71 -13.44 16.41
N GLU A 138 4.58 -14.15 17.16
CA GLU A 138 4.91 -13.81 18.55
C GLU A 138 5.52 -12.40 18.68
N ARG A 139 6.37 -12.01 17.74
CA ARG A 139 7.06 -10.70 17.75
C ARG A 139 6.22 -9.56 17.19
N LEU A 140 5.38 -9.85 16.20
CA LEU A 140 4.52 -8.84 15.56
C LEU A 140 3.46 -8.29 16.53
N GLU A 141 2.83 -9.15 17.31
CA GLU A 141 1.72 -8.76 18.18
C GLU A 141 2.06 -7.62 19.15
N PRO A 142 3.15 -7.66 19.94
CA PRO A 142 3.50 -6.55 20.83
C PRO A 142 3.89 -5.27 20.07
N VAL A 143 4.49 -5.38 18.89
CA VAL A 143 4.80 -4.20 18.05
C VAL A 143 3.50 -3.55 17.56
N ALA A 144 2.55 -4.34 17.09
CA ALA A 144 1.25 -3.86 16.64
C ALA A 144 0.46 -3.20 17.77
N GLN A 145 0.43 -3.82 18.94
CA GLN A 145 -0.25 -3.26 20.11
C GLN A 145 0.40 -1.95 20.54
N TYR A 146 1.72 -1.88 20.57
CA TYR A 146 2.45 -0.64 20.89
C TYR A 146 2.05 0.50 19.93
N CYS A 147 2.05 0.25 18.62
CA CYS A 147 1.66 1.26 17.64
C CYS A 147 0.19 1.69 17.81
N LEU A 148 -0.71 0.74 18.03
CA LEU A 148 -2.12 1.03 18.26
C LEU A 148 -2.33 1.89 19.51
N ASP A 149 -1.64 1.61 20.60
CA ASP A 149 -1.69 2.40 21.85
C ASP A 149 -1.17 3.84 21.62
N GLN A 150 -0.29 4.04 20.63
CA GLN A 150 0.16 5.36 20.20
C GLN A 150 -0.81 6.04 19.21
N GLY A 151 -1.90 5.38 18.82
CA GLY A 151 -2.91 5.91 17.91
C GLY A 151 -2.65 5.69 16.42
N VAL A 152 -1.72 4.80 16.08
CA VAL A 152 -1.41 4.42 14.69
C VAL A 152 -1.49 2.90 14.55
N ARG A 153 -2.50 2.41 13.85
CA ARG A 153 -2.70 0.97 13.62
C ARG A 153 -1.76 0.47 12.53
N ILE A 154 -1.12 -0.66 12.75
CA ILE A 154 -0.40 -1.37 11.68
C ILE A 154 -1.41 -1.85 10.64
N ALA A 155 -1.19 -1.47 9.38
CA ALA A 155 -1.84 -2.01 8.20
C ALA A 155 -0.84 -2.93 7.51
N TYR A 156 -0.92 -4.24 7.77
CA TYR A 156 0.04 -5.18 7.22
C TYR A 156 -0.13 -5.29 5.70
N HIS A 157 0.94 -5.00 4.99
CA HIS A 157 0.99 -5.03 3.53
C HIS A 157 1.55 -6.36 3.03
N HIS A 158 0.68 -7.25 2.52
CA HIS A 158 1.12 -8.39 1.71
C HIS A 158 1.74 -7.85 0.41
N HIS A 159 2.86 -8.42 -0.01
CA HIS A 159 3.62 -7.85 -1.13
C HIS A 159 4.34 -8.95 -1.92
N MET A 160 4.31 -8.82 -3.24
CA MET A 160 5.11 -9.70 -4.12
C MET A 160 6.58 -9.68 -3.71
N GLY A 161 7.19 -10.85 -3.70
CA GLY A 161 8.62 -10.98 -3.39
C GLY A 161 8.96 -10.96 -1.89
N THR A 162 7.97 -11.03 -1.00
CA THR A 162 8.16 -11.05 0.46
C THR A 162 7.65 -12.34 1.08
N VAL A 163 7.77 -12.46 2.39
CA VAL A 163 7.35 -13.65 3.15
C VAL A 163 5.83 -13.82 3.23
N ILE A 164 5.06 -12.76 2.99
CA ILE A 164 3.59 -12.82 2.94
C ILE A 164 3.11 -12.24 1.61
N GLU A 165 2.72 -13.12 0.71
CA GLU A 165 2.33 -12.78 -0.66
C GLU A 165 0.97 -13.36 -1.05
N THR A 166 0.67 -14.62 -0.64
CA THR A 166 -0.49 -15.38 -1.11
C THR A 166 -1.73 -15.20 -0.21
N GLU A 167 -2.90 -15.60 -0.71
CA GLU A 167 -4.13 -15.64 0.08
C GLU A 167 -3.97 -16.50 1.35
N GLU A 168 -3.37 -17.66 1.22
CA GLU A 168 -3.17 -18.58 2.35
C GLU A 168 -2.26 -17.97 3.42
N GLU A 169 -1.26 -17.22 3.00
CA GLU A 169 -0.37 -16.50 3.92
C GLU A 169 -1.09 -15.34 4.60
N ILE A 170 -1.94 -14.62 3.88
CA ILE A 170 -2.80 -13.58 4.49
C ILE A 170 -3.76 -14.21 5.50
N ASP A 171 -4.42 -15.31 5.15
CA ASP A 171 -5.33 -16.02 6.06
C ASP A 171 -4.61 -16.49 7.32
N ARG A 172 -3.39 -17.01 7.19
CA ARG A 172 -2.55 -17.43 8.31
C ARG A 172 -2.15 -16.26 9.20
N LEU A 173 -1.78 -15.14 8.62
CA LEU A 173 -1.48 -13.91 9.35
C LEU A 173 -2.70 -13.44 10.16
N MET A 174 -3.85 -13.37 9.54
CA MET A 174 -5.08 -12.92 10.21
C MET A 174 -5.52 -13.87 11.32
N ALA A 175 -5.41 -15.17 11.10
CA ALA A 175 -5.73 -16.19 12.10
C ALA A 175 -4.77 -16.18 13.31
N GLY A 176 -3.52 -15.78 13.10
CA GLY A 176 -2.47 -15.78 14.12
C GLY A 176 -2.28 -14.46 14.86
N THR A 177 -3.08 -13.44 14.57
CA THR A 177 -2.96 -12.09 15.17
C THR A 177 -4.28 -11.58 15.69
N SER A 178 -4.20 -10.63 16.63
CA SER A 178 -5.37 -9.90 17.14
C SER A 178 -5.77 -8.73 16.22
N ASP A 179 -6.83 -8.01 16.61
CA ASP A 179 -7.29 -6.79 15.92
C ASP A 179 -6.28 -5.64 15.95
N ALA A 180 -5.23 -5.74 16.75
CA ALA A 180 -4.13 -4.78 16.74
C ALA A 180 -3.38 -4.79 15.40
N VAL A 181 -3.35 -5.92 14.71
CA VAL A 181 -2.81 -6.07 13.36
C VAL A 181 -3.94 -5.87 12.35
N GLY A 182 -4.00 -4.70 11.73
CA GLY A 182 -4.88 -4.45 10.59
C GLY A 182 -4.29 -5.02 9.29
N LEU A 183 -5.15 -5.16 8.29
CA LEU A 183 -4.77 -5.62 6.96
C LEU A 183 -4.85 -4.45 5.96
N LEU A 184 -3.79 -4.26 5.21
CA LEU A 184 -3.81 -3.49 3.97
C LEU A 184 -4.20 -4.44 2.85
N LEU A 185 -5.27 -4.15 2.14
CA LEU A 185 -5.64 -4.87 0.93
C LEU A 185 -5.03 -4.18 -0.29
N ASP A 186 -4.05 -4.81 -0.92
CA ASP A 186 -3.50 -4.38 -2.21
C ASP A 186 -4.06 -5.26 -3.32
N THR A 187 -4.86 -4.67 -4.18
CA THR A 187 -5.57 -5.40 -5.24
C THR A 187 -4.63 -5.95 -6.31
N GLY A 188 -3.56 -5.24 -6.63
CA GLY A 188 -2.60 -5.64 -7.66
C GLY A 188 -1.64 -6.73 -7.20
N HIS A 189 -1.00 -6.55 -6.05
CA HIS A 189 -0.11 -7.58 -5.50
C HIS A 189 -0.82 -8.91 -5.32
N LEU A 190 -2.03 -8.87 -4.76
CA LEU A 190 -2.81 -10.09 -4.52
C LEU A 190 -3.22 -10.77 -5.83
N THR A 191 -3.69 -10.02 -6.81
CA THR A 191 -4.08 -10.55 -8.12
C THR A 191 -2.88 -11.17 -8.84
N PHE A 192 -1.73 -10.52 -8.81
CA PHE A 192 -0.49 -11.09 -9.38
C PHE A 192 -0.08 -12.39 -8.70
N ALA A 193 -0.25 -12.48 -7.39
CA ALA A 193 0.02 -13.69 -6.62
C ALA A 193 -1.00 -14.83 -6.84
N GLY A 194 -2.00 -14.62 -7.69
CA GLY A 194 -3.05 -15.59 -7.99
C GLY A 194 -4.23 -15.57 -7.03
N GLY A 195 -4.27 -14.61 -6.12
CA GLY A 195 -5.35 -14.44 -5.17
C GLY A 195 -6.53 -13.62 -5.71
N ASN A 196 -7.60 -13.55 -4.92
CA ASN A 196 -8.81 -12.83 -5.25
C ASN A 196 -9.07 -11.71 -4.22
N PRO A 197 -8.93 -10.42 -4.61
CA PRO A 197 -9.15 -9.31 -3.70
C PRO A 197 -10.54 -9.28 -3.06
N LEU A 198 -11.58 -9.64 -3.80
CA LEU A 198 -12.95 -9.71 -3.27
C LEU A 198 -13.07 -10.80 -2.20
N ALA A 199 -12.49 -11.96 -2.41
CA ALA A 199 -12.53 -13.06 -1.45
C ALA A 199 -11.82 -12.68 -0.14
N ILE A 200 -10.65 -12.06 -0.21
CA ILE A 200 -9.92 -11.55 0.97
C ILE A 200 -10.72 -10.46 1.67
N GLN A 201 -11.33 -9.52 0.94
CA GLN A 201 -12.17 -8.50 1.51
C GLN A 201 -13.35 -9.11 2.28
N GLN A 202 -14.00 -10.11 1.73
CA GLN A 202 -15.16 -10.76 2.37
C GLN A 202 -14.76 -11.55 3.62
N ARG A 203 -13.60 -12.23 3.61
CA ARG A 203 -13.13 -13.00 4.78
C ARG A 203 -12.58 -12.15 5.91
N HIS A 204 -11.97 -11.01 5.58
CA HIS A 204 -11.22 -10.18 6.54
C HIS A 204 -11.70 -8.74 6.61
N ALA A 205 -12.96 -8.47 6.26
CA ALA A 205 -13.53 -7.13 6.18
C ALA A 205 -13.28 -6.31 7.47
N ASP A 206 -13.43 -6.92 8.64
CA ASP A 206 -13.25 -6.25 9.94
C ASP A 206 -11.79 -5.89 10.24
N ARG A 207 -10.85 -6.50 9.53
CA ARG A 207 -9.42 -6.28 9.71
C ARG A 207 -8.85 -5.29 8.68
N ILE A 208 -9.51 -5.08 7.55
CA ILE A 208 -9.04 -4.16 6.50
C ILE A 208 -9.16 -2.72 7.01
N CYS A 209 -8.02 -2.04 7.13
CA CYS A 209 -7.93 -0.66 7.59
C CYS A 209 -7.23 0.26 6.58
N HIS A 210 -6.79 -0.27 5.44
CA HIS A 210 -6.15 0.48 4.36
C HIS A 210 -6.31 -0.26 3.03
N VAL A 211 -6.41 0.46 1.91
CA VAL A 211 -6.58 -0.16 0.59
C VAL A 211 -5.65 0.52 -0.42
N HIS A 212 -4.81 -0.28 -1.06
CA HIS A 212 -4.07 0.11 -2.25
C HIS A 212 -4.84 -0.35 -3.50
N CYS A 213 -5.22 0.61 -4.32
CA CYS A 213 -5.88 0.40 -5.60
C CYS A 213 -4.84 0.38 -6.71
N LYS A 214 -4.33 -0.80 -6.99
CA LYS A 214 -3.34 -1.10 -8.02
C LYS A 214 -3.96 -2.05 -9.02
N ASP A 215 -4.09 -1.63 -10.26
CA ASP A 215 -4.68 -2.46 -11.32
C ASP A 215 -3.58 -3.20 -12.11
N ILE A 216 -3.99 -4.19 -12.86
CA ILE A 216 -3.09 -5.07 -13.61
C ILE A 216 -3.54 -5.17 -15.05
N ARG A 217 -2.57 -5.11 -15.96
CA ARG A 217 -2.74 -5.44 -17.38
C ARG A 217 -2.55 -6.95 -17.55
N PRO A 218 -3.63 -7.70 -17.86
CA PRO A 218 -3.61 -9.17 -17.80
C PRO A 218 -2.65 -9.82 -18.80
N ASP A 219 -2.54 -9.29 -20.00
CA ASP A 219 -1.64 -9.84 -21.02
C ASP A 219 -0.17 -9.67 -20.62
N ILE A 220 0.18 -8.52 -20.01
CA ILE A 220 1.52 -8.27 -19.51
C ILE A 220 1.81 -9.15 -18.30
N MET A 221 0.84 -9.33 -17.39
CA MET A 221 1.00 -10.24 -16.26
C MET A 221 1.30 -11.66 -16.74
N GLN A 222 0.59 -12.14 -17.75
CA GLN A 222 0.85 -13.47 -18.32
C GLN A 222 2.24 -13.56 -18.93
N ASP A 223 2.68 -12.55 -19.68
CA ASP A 223 4.00 -12.52 -20.30
C ASP A 223 5.12 -12.52 -19.26
N VAL A 224 5.07 -11.64 -18.25
CA VAL A 224 6.13 -11.57 -17.24
C VAL A 224 6.20 -12.82 -16.37
N LYS A 225 5.06 -13.48 -16.12
CA LYS A 225 5.04 -14.79 -15.44
C LYS A 225 5.65 -15.88 -16.29
N ASN A 226 5.34 -15.95 -17.58
CA ASN A 226 5.92 -16.94 -18.50
C ASN A 226 7.44 -16.79 -18.62
N ARG A 227 7.94 -15.57 -18.51
CA ARG A 227 9.38 -15.25 -18.56
C ARG A 227 10.05 -15.29 -17.18
N ASP A 228 9.31 -15.59 -16.13
CA ASP A 228 9.80 -15.65 -14.75
C ASP A 228 10.60 -14.42 -14.33
N LEU A 229 10.02 -13.23 -14.56
CA LEU A 229 10.71 -11.97 -14.31
C LEU A 229 10.69 -11.59 -12.80
N SER A 230 11.63 -10.71 -12.45
CA SER A 230 11.64 -10.04 -11.15
C SER A 230 10.44 -9.08 -11.02
N PHE A 231 10.16 -8.66 -9.79
CA PHE A 231 9.15 -7.64 -9.52
C PHE A 231 9.46 -6.34 -10.28
N LEU A 232 10.68 -5.84 -10.19
CA LEU A 232 11.08 -4.60 -10.86
C LEU A 232 11.01 -4.71 -12.38
N SER A 233 11.48 -5.83 -12.96
CA SER A 233 11.37 -6.06 -14.40
C SER A 233 9.91 -6.16 -14.84
N SER A 234 9.04 -6.78 -14.05
CA SER A 234 7.61 -6.86 -14.33
C SER A 234 6.97 -5.46 -14.31
N MET A 235 7.33 -4.63 -13.33
CA MET A 235 6.89 -3.24 -13.25
C MET A 235 7.35 -2.44 -14.49
N LEU A 236 8.63 -2.56 -14.88
CA LEU A 236 9.16 -1.89 -16.06
C LEU A 236 8.49 -2.33 -17.37
N ASN A 237 8.00 -3.56 -17.45
CA ASN A 237 7.19 -4.05 -18.57
C ASN A 237 5.75 -3.53 -18.56
N GLY A 238 5.35 -2.78 -17.52
CA GLY A 238 4.05 -2.13 -17.45
C GLY A 238 2.93 -3.02 -16.93
N VAL A 239 3.24 -4.01 -16.08
CA VAL A 239 2.21 -4.91 -15.53
C VAL A 239 1.20 -4.17 -14.66
N PHE A 240 1.64 -3.16 -13.91
CA PHE A 240 0.78 -2.36 -13.05
C PHE A 240 0.26 -1.10 -13.74
N THR A 241 -0.95 -0.72 -13.39
CA THR A 241 -1.58 0.51 -13.85
C THR A 241 -2.54 1.05 -12.79
N VAL A 242 -3.14 2.20 -13.06
CA VAL A 242 -4.12 2.83 -12.15
C VAL A 242 -5.46 2.07 -12.20
N PRO A 243 -6.27 2.13 -11.12
CA PRO A 243 -7.56 1.44 -11.09
C PRO A 243 -8.46 1.85 -12.27
N GLY A 244 -9.06 0.85 -12.89
CA GLY A 244 -9.95 1.00 -14.05
C GLY A 244 -9.27 0.96 -15.40
N ASP A 245 -7.92 0.95 -15.44
CA ASP A 245 -7.13 0.79 -16.67
C ASP A 245 -6.58 -0.65 -16.85
N GLY A 246 -7.01 -1.57 -16.01
CA GLY A 246 -6.68 -2.99 -16.05
C GLY A 246 -7.92 -3.87 -16.05
N PHE A 247 -7.83 -5.04 -15.42
CA PHE A 247 -8.93 -6.02 -15.45
C PHE A 247 -9.56 -6.31 -14.07
N ILE A 248 -9.08 -5.70 -12.99
CA ILE A 248 -9.62 -5.94 -11.64
C ILE A 248 -11.03 -5.35 -11.53
N ASP A 249 -11.97 -6.12 -10.99
CA ASP A 249 -13.37 -5.68 -10.79
C ASP A 249 -13.49 -4.78 -9.55
N TYR A 250 -13.13 -3.53 -9.69
CA TYR A 250 -13.27 -2.52 -8.64
C TYR A 250 -14.72 -2.21 -8.29
N GLN A 251 -15.64 -2.35 -9.24
CA GLN A 251 -17.04 -2.05 -8.99
C GLN A 251 -17.62 -3.01 -7.93
N THR A 252 -17.36 -4.30 -8.09
CA THR A 252 -17.81 -5.31 -7.12
C THR A 252 -17.08 -5.17 -5.80
N LEU A 253 -15.77 -4.93 -5.82
CA LEU A 253 -14.97 -4.73 -4.61
C LEU A 253 -15.46 -3.52 -3.79
N PHE A 254 -15.75 -2.39 -4.45
CA PHE A 254 -16.20 -1.18 -3.75
C PHE A 254 -17.60 -1.32 -3.16
N LYS A 255 -18.49 -2.07 -3.81
CA LYS A 255 -19.78 -2.46 -3.21
C LYS A 255 -19.58 -3.30 -1.95
N ALA A 256 -18.61 -4.22 -1.95
CA ALA A 256 -18.28 -5.02 -0.77
C ALA A 256 -17.66 -4.16 0.36
N LEU A 257 -16.78 -3.21 0.04
CA LEU A 257 -16.27 -2.24 1.00
C LEU A 257 -17.39 -1.40 1.62
N LYS A 258 -18.35 -0.96 0.81
CA LYS A 258 -19.53 -0.24 1.30
C LYS A 258 -20.38 -1.12 2.23
N ALA A 259 -20.63 -2.34 1.85
CA ALA A 259 -21.44 -3.29 2.63
C ALA A 259 -20.80 -3.64 3.99
N SER A 260 -19.47 -3.66 4.06
CA SER A 260 -18.71 -3.88 5.30
C SER A 260 -18.41 -2.62 6.10
N ASN A 261 -18.95 -1.49 5.68
CA ASN A 261 -18.77 -0.22 6.37
C ASN A 261 -17.31 0.26 6.42
N TYR A 262 -16.53 0.02 5.36
CA TYR A 262 -15.15 0.47 5.29
C TYR A 262 -15.05 1.99 5.40
N GLU A 263 -14.21 2.45 6.31
CA GLU A 263 -13.80 3.84 6.47
C GLU A 263 -12.27 3.91 6.39
N GLY A 264 -11.76 4.91 5.70
CA GLY A 264 -10.33 5.11 5.57
C GLY A 264 -9.94 5.63 4.19
N TRP A 265 -8.72 5.31 3.80
CA TRP A 265 -8.16 5.74 2.54
C TRP A 265 -8.32 4.68 1.45
N LEU A 266 -8.63 5.15 0.25
CA LEU A 266 -8.45 4.41 -1.00
C LEU A 266 -7.28 5.06 -1.72
N VAL A 267 -6.16 4.36 -1.80
CA VAL A 267 -4.90 4.92 -2.31
C VAL A 267 -4.63 4.38 -3.70
N VAL A 268 -4.50 5.27 -4.68
CA VAL A 268 -3.98 4.91 -6.00
C VAL A 268 -2.50 4.63 -5.86
N GLU A 269 -2.09 3.41 -6.17
CA GLU A 269 -0.70 3.02 -6.21
C GLU A 269 -0.42 2.26 -7.50
N ALA A 270 0.14 2.96 -8.47
CA ALA A 270 0.56 2.37 -9.74
C ALA A 270 2.06 2.56 -9.90
N GLU A 271 2.80 1.48 -9.71
CA GLU A 271 4.23 1.45 -9.94
C GLU A 271 4.48 1.36 -11.45
N GLN A 272 4.88 2.47 -12.05
CA GLN A 272 5.08 2.59 -13.48
C GLN A 272 6.37 3.35 -13.78
N ASP A 273 6.93 3.11 -14.95
CA ASP A 273 8.02 3.94 -15.49
C ASP A 273 7.44 5.31 -15.92
N PRO A 274 7.79 6.41 -15.25
CA PRO A 274 7.24 7.73 -15.56
C PRO A 274 7.65 8.27 -16.95
N THR A 275 8.64 7.67 -17.59
CA THR A 275 9.02 8.02 -18.97
C THR A 275 8.08 7.37 -19.99
N VAL A 276 7.39 6.31 -19.62
CA VAL A 276 6.43 5.58 -20.48
C VAL A 276 5.00 5.94 -20.10
N ALA A 277 4.70 5.96 -18.80
CA ALA A 277 3.38 6.30 -18.24
C ALA A 277 3.43 7.72 -17.66
N HIS A 278 2.94 8.70 -18.41
CA HIS A 278 2.97 10.11 -17.99
C HIS A 278 2.25 10.30 -16.64
N PRO A 279 2.94 10.74 -15.57
CA PRO A 279 2.41 10.70 -14.21
C PRO A 279 1.09 11.44 -14.02
N LEU A 280 1.00 12.69 -14.44
CA LEU A 280 -0.23 13.48 -14.26
C LEU A 280 -1.42 12.86 -15.02
N THR A 281 -1.19 12.34 -16.22
CA THR A 281 -2.23 11.67 -17.01
C THR A 281 -2.78 10.46 -16.29
N TYR A 282 -1.91 9.58 -15.80
CA TYR A 282 -2.32 8.36 -15.09
C TYR A 282 -2.89 8.67 -13.70
N ALA A 283 -2.30 9.61 -12.96
CA ALA A 283 -2.84 10.06 -11.68
C ALA A 283 -4.28 10.59 -11.84
N THR A 284 -4.53 11.40 -12.85
CA THR A 284 -5.87 11.93 -13.16
C THR A 284 -6.84 10.84 -13.55
N LEU A 285 -6.42 9.89 -14.40
CA LEU A 285 -7.23 8.74 -14.81
C LEU A 285 -7.64 7.88 -13.60
N GLY A 286 -6.68 7.54 -12.74
CA GLY A 286 -6.93 6.76 -11.53
C GLY A 286 -7.91 7.46 -10.59
N ARG A 287 -7.74 8.76 -10.36
CA ARG A 287 -8.65 9.55 -9.51
C ARG A 287 -10.07 9.60 -10.08
N THR A 288 -10.20 9.82 -11.38
CA THR A 288 -11.49 9.85 -12.08
C THR A 288 -12.20 8.51 -11.99
N ASN A 289 -11.48 7.42 -12.20
CA ASN A 289 -12.04 6.08 -12.11
C ASN A 289 -12.47 5.73 -10.68
N LEU A 290 -11.68 6.08 -9.66
CA LEU A 290 -12.08 5.87 -8.26
C LEU A 290 -13.34 6.65 -7.90
N GLN A 291 -13.48 7.90 -8.36
CA GLN A 291 -14.72 8.65 -8.19
C GLN A 291 -15.92 7.88 -8.72
N ARG A 292 -15.82 7.42 -9.96
CA ARG A 292 -16.90 6.65 -10.62
C ARG A 292 -17.25 5.35 -9.86
N PHE A 293 -16.24 4.61 -9.36
CA PHE A 293 -16.47 3.39 -8.59
C PHE A 293 -17.11 3.69 -7.23
N CYS A 294 -16.67 4.75 -6.56
CA CYS A 294 -17.28 5.19 -5.31
C CYS A 294 -18.73 5.60 -5.49
N ASP A 295 -19.02 6.41 -6.52
CA ASP A 295 -20.38 6.86 -6.84
C ASP A 295 -21.30 5.67 -7.12
N SER A 296 -20.84 4.71 -7.93
CA SER A 296 -21.58 3.49 -8.26
C SER A 296 -21.82 2.58 -7.04
N ALA A 297 -20.93 2.58 -6.07
CA ALA A 297 -21.06 1.79 -4.84
C ALA A 297 -21.81 2.53 -3.72
N GLY A 298 -22.06 3.82 -3.85
CA GLY A 298 -22.62 4.66 -2.81
C GLY A 298 -21.62 4.93 -1.65
N LEU A 299 -20.32 4.89 -1.94
CA LEU A 299 -19.27 5.32 -1.01
C LEU A 299 -19.15 6.84 -1.06
N GLU A 300 -19.35 7.50 0.07
CA GLU A 300 -19.21 8.96 0.15
C GLU A 300 -17.70 9.30 0.26
N ILE A 301 -17.23 10.20 -0.61
CA ILE A 301 -15.87 10.70 -0.58
C ILE A 301 -15.87 12.02 0.19
N ARG A 302 -15.05 12.11 1.23
CA ARG A 302 -14.79 13.37 1.93
C ARG A 302 -13.45 13.97 1.49
N ALA A 303 -13.34 15.28 1.63
CA ALA A 303 -12.11 16.01 1.35
C ALA A 303 -10.96 15.64 2.30
#